data_35ec533dedc2a6a61a2d3570c8b2cfeb
#
_entry.id   35ec533dedc2a6a61a2d3570c8b2cfeb
#
_cell.length_a   1.000
_cell.length_b   1.000
_cell.length_c   1.000
_cell.angle_alpha   90.00
_cell.angle_beta   90.00
_cell.angle_gamma   90.00
#
_symmetry.space_group_name_H-M   'P 1'
#
loop_
_entity.id
_entity.type
_entity.pdbx_description
1 polymer ?
#
loop_
_entity_poly.entity_id
_entity_poly.type
_entity_poly.pdbx_seq_one_letter_code
_entity_poly.pdbx_strand_id
1 'polypeptide(L)'
;MNAITFLGTGNAMCTRCYNTCFYIRSNGGGMLVDAGGGNGIFRQLHKAHITYEEIRHIFVTHVHTDHILGVVWLIRKISPLIHKGKHPGKLFIYCNSEVKHALETICRLLIPRKINRAIGESIILQEVHDGEQLMVDDMNMTCFDLGTTKTMQYGFRLLMPDGQSVVCLGDEPFYQRNEPYVRGCDWLLCEAFCLYKDREQFRPYDK
;
A
#
# COMPACT_ATOMS: atom_id res chain seq x y z
N MET A 1 -15.45 13.67 2.24
CA MET A 1 -15.41 13.03 3.59
C MET A 1 -14.19 12.12 3.62
N ASN A 2 -13.33 12.28 4.60
CA ASN A 2 -12.17 11.42 4.79
C ASN A 2 -12.62 10.05 5.31
N ALA A 3 -12.03 8.97 4.81
CA ALA A 3 -12.38 7.62 5.21
C ALA A 3 -11.23 6.64 4.98
N ILE A 4 -11.11 5.65 5.86
CA ILE A 4 -10.25 4.48 5.67
C ILE A 4 -11.16 3.27 5.44
N THR A 5 -11.02 2.62 4.29
CA THR A 5 -11.82 1.45 3.91
C THR A 5 -10.93 0.23 3.86
N PHE A 6 -11.07 -0.69 4.80
CA PHE A 6 -10.33 -1.96 4.79
C PHE A 6 -10.89 -2.89 3.72
N LEU A 7 -10.04 -3.35 2.82
CA LEU A 7 -10.35 -4.27 1.74
C LEU A 7 -10.00 -5.72 2.11
N GLY A 8 -9.06 -5.89 3.02
CA GLY A 8 -8.65 -7.16 3.59
C GLY A 8 -7.89 -6.95 4.89
N THR A 9 -7.87 -7.98 5.74
CA THR A 9 -7.23 -7.98 7.07
C THR A 9 -6.54 -9.31 7.36
N GLY A 10 -6.34 -10.15 6.35
CA GLY A 10 -5.72 -11.45 6.50
C GLY A 10 -4.21 -11.41 6.32
N ASN A 11 -3.49 -12.23 7.07
CA ASN A 11 -2.08 -12.49 6.83
C ASN A 11 -1.86 -13.31 5.54
N ALA A 12 -0.61 -13.57 5.17
CA ALA A 12 -0.23 -14.29 3.95
C ALA A 12 -0.97 -15.62 3.74
N MET A 13 -1.18 -16.40 4.81
CA MET A 13 -1.76 -17.75 4.74
C MET A 13 -3.27 -17.76 5.04
N CYS A 14 -3.89 -16.62 5.21
CA CYS A 14 -5.31 -16.52 5.51
C CYS A 14 -6.17 -16.92 4.30
N THR A 15 -7.11 -17.87 4.49
CA THR A 15 -8.04 -18.33 3.46
C THR A 15 -9.47 -17.82 3.66
N ARG A 16 -9.78 -17.21 4.82
CA ARG A 16 -11.13 -16.77 5.18
C ARG A 16 -11.42 -15.31 4.80
N CYS A 17 -10.38 -14.49 4.76
CA CYS A 17 -10.47 -13.10 4.34
C CYS A 17 -9.32 -12.77 3.37
N TYR A 18 -9.45 -11.65 2.67
CA TYR A 18 -8.41 -11.17 1.78
C TYR A 18 -7.24 -10.61 2.59
N ASN A 19 -6.04 -10.63 2.00
CA ASN A 19 -4.82 -10.14 2.63
C ASN A 19 -4.92 -8.64 2.96
N THR A 20 -4.15 -8.20 3.95
CA THR A 20 -4.16 -6.83 4.46
C THR A 20 -3.93 -5.83 3.34
N CYS A 21 -4.92 -5.00 3.12
CA CYS A 21 -4.86 -3.84 2.24
C CYS A 21 -6.05 -2.91 2.54
N PHE A 22 -5.90 -1.63 2.29
CA PHE A 22 -6.93 -0.64 2.58
C PHE A 22 -6.82 0.56 1.65
N TYR A 23 -7.90 1.32 1.54
CA TYR A 23 -7.97 2.54 0.74
C TYR A 23 -8.24 3.73 1.65
N ILE A 24 -7.38 4.74 1.59
CA ILE A 24 -7.54 6.02 2.27
C ILE A 24 -8.14 6.98 1.25
N ARG A 25 -9.27 7.60 1.60
CA ARG A 25 -9.98 8.59 0.78
C ARG A 25 -9.91 9.95 1.44
N SER A 26 -9.61 10.97 0.64
CA SER A 26 -9.81 12.39 0.96
C SER A 26 -10.89 13.00 0.06
N ASN A 27 -11.17 14.31 0.21
CA ASN A 27 -12.08 15.01 -0.70
C ASN A 27 -11.47 15.20 -2.10
N GLY A 28 -10.14 15.30 -2.22
CA GLY A 28 -9.43 15.53 -3.47
C GLY A 28 -8.98 14.25 -4.19
N GLY A 29 -9.06 13.09 -3.53
CA GLY A 29 -8.59 11.83 -4.12
C GLY A 29 -8.42 10.71 -3.11
N GLY A 30 -7.45 9.83 -3.35
CA GLY A 30 -7.18 8.75 -2.41
C GLY A 30 -6.00 7.87 -2.79
N MET A 31 -5.58 7.04 -1.84
CA MET A 31 -4.44 6.15 -1.96
C MET A 31 -4.80 4.74 -1.51
N LEU A 32 -4.50 3.76 -2.34
CA LEU A 32 -4.54 2.35 -1.96
C LEU A 32 -3.22 2.01 -1.24
N VAL A 33 -3.31 1.30 -0.12
CA VAL A 33 -2.14 0.80 0.61
C VAL A 33 -2.12 -0.71 0.50
N ASP A 34 -1.10 -1.22 -0.13
CA ASP A 34 -0.95 -2.60 -0.57
C ASP A 34 -2.14 -3.08 -1.44
N ALA A 35 -2.05 -4.29 -2.00
CA ALA A 35 -3.12 -4.79 -2.85
C ALA A 35 -3.42 -6.29 -2.66
N GLY A 36 -2.85 -6.89 -1.62
CA GLY A 36 -3.06 -8.31 -1.33
C GLY A 36 -2.36 -9.25 -2.31
N GLY A 37 -2.63 -10.54 -2.17
CA GLY A 37 -1.91 -11.63 -2.82
C GLY A 37 -2.37 -11.98 -4.24
N GLY A 38 -3.23 -11.19 -4.89
CA GLY A 38 -3.64 -11.53 -6.26
C GLY A 38 -4.87 -10.81 -6.79
N ASN A 39 -5.52 -11.41 -7.79
CA ASN A 39 -6.68 -10.82 -8.48
C ASN A 39 -7.94 -10.67 -7.60
N GLY A 40 -7.92 -11.24 -6.40
CA GLY A 40 -8.96 -11.04 -5.40
C GLY A 40 -9.20 -9.58 -5.05
N ILE A 41 -8.19 -8.71 -5.23
CA ILE A 41 -8.32 -7.25 -5.06
C ILE A 41 -9.48 -6.67 -5.88
N PHE A 42 -9.73 -7.17 -7.08
CA PHE A 42 -10.84 -6.69 -7.94
C PHE A 42 -12.19 -6.87 -7.27
N ARG A 43 -12.40 -8.03 -6.61
CA ARG A 43 -13.64 -8.30 -5.87
C ARG A 43 -13.75 -7.41 -4.63
N GLN A 44 -12.64 -7.12 -3.94
CA GLN A 44 -12.65 -6.27 -2.76
C GLN A 44 -12.98 -4.82 -3.13
N LEU A 45 -12.35 -4.28 -4.17
CA LEU A 45 -12.65 -2.95 -4.69
C LEU A 45 -14.12 -2.82 -5.12
N HIS A 46 -14.64 -3.82 -5.85
CA HIS A 46 -16.05 -3.83 -6.25
C HIS A 46 -17.00 -3.84 -5.04
N LYS A 47 -16.71 -4.65 -4.01
CA LYS A 47 -17.52 -4.69 -2.76
C LYS A 47 -17.49 -3.37 -2.00
N ALA A 48 -16.35 -2.68 -2.06
CA ALA A 48 -16.16 -1.38 -1.41
C ALA A 48 -16.66 -0.20 -2.27
N HIS A 49 -17.22 -0.46 -3.47
CA HIS A 49 -17.64 0.55 -4.43
C HIS A 49 -16.52 1.52 -4.83
N ILE A 50 -15.28 1.03 -4.89
CA ILE A 50 -14.11 1.78 -5.36
C ILE A 50 -13.87 1.40 -6.81
N THR A 51 -13.89 2.38 -7.71
CA THR A 51 -13.66 2.19 -9.14
C THR A 51 -12.16 2.20 -9.46
N TYR A 52 -11.77 1.64 -10.59
CA TYR A 52 -10.36 1.65 -11.00
C TYR A 52 -9.86 3.06 -11.36
N GLU A 53 -10.77 3.93 -11.76
CA GLU A 53 -10.52 5.32 -12.11
C GLU A 53 -10.17 6.17 -10.88
N GLU A 54 -10.60 5.75 -9.69
CA GLU A 54 -10.25 6.39 -8.41
C GLU A 54 -8.84 6.01 -7.93
N ILE A 55 -8.26 4.91 -8.45
CA ILE A 55 -6.96 4.41 -7.98
C ILE A 55 -5.86 5.08 -8.82
N ARG A 56 -5.42 6.24 -8.37
CA ARG A 56 -4.30 6.98 -8.98
C ARG A 56 -2.99 6.84 -8.20
N HIS A 57 -3.08 6.47 -6.94
CA HIS A 57 -1.95 6.33 -6.02
C HIS A 57 -2.02 5.00 -5.30
N ILE A 58 -0.91 4.28 -5.29
CA ILE A 58 -0.73 3.05 -4.50
C ILE A 58 0.55 3.21 -3.69
N PHE A 59 0.50 2.96 -2.39
CA PHE A 59 1.67 2.77 -1.56
C PHE A 59 1.88 1.28 -1.31
N VAL A 60 3.09 0.79 -1.51
CA VAL A 60 3.45 -0.62 -1.24
C VAL A 60 4.46 -0.67 -0.11
N THR A 61 4.08 -1.26 1.00
CA THR A 61 4.87 -1.28 2.23
C THR A 61 6.13 -2.11 2.09
N HIS A 62 6.02 -3.30 1.49
CA HIS A 62 7.14 -4.24 1.31
C HIS A 62 6.86 -5.31 0.23
N VAL A 63 7.86 -6.17 -0.02
CA VAL A 63 7.90 -7.05 -1.20
C VAL A 63 7.17 -8.39 -1.04
N HIS A 64 6.57 -8.72 0.10
CA HIS A 64 5.91 -10.00 0.30
C HIS A 64 4.72 -10.20 -0.65
N THR A 65 4.46 -11.46 -1.00
CA THR A 65 3.50 -11.84 -2.03
C THR A 65 2.07 -11.39 -1.74
N ASP A 66 1.70 -11.36 -0.48
CA ASP A 66 0.38 -10.96 0.02
C ASP A 66 0.17 -9.43 0.07
N HIS A 67 1.18 -8.64 -0.31
CA HIS A 67 1.10 -7.19 -0.47
C HIS A 67 1.25 -6.77 -1.93
N ILE A 68 2.17 -7.41 -2.68
CA ILE A 68 2.61 -6.93 -4.00
C ILE A 68 1.83 -7.55 -5.18
N LEU A 69 1.36 -8.82 -5.10
CA LEU A 69 0.82 -9.49 -6.27
C LEU A 69 -0.49 -8.87 -6.77
N GLY A 70 -1.31 -8.32 -5.88
CA GLY A 70 -2.48 -7.56 -6.28
C GLY A 70 -2.13 -6.29 -7.06
N VAL A 71 -0.99 -5.66 -6.77
CA VAL A 71 -0.49 -4.49 -7.52
C VAL A 71 -0.19 -4.85 -8.97
N VAL A 72 0.42 -6.02 -9.22
CA VAL A 72 0.66 -6.54 -10.58
C VAL A 72 -0.66 -6.67 -11.37
N TRP A 73 -1.73 -7.15 -10.72
CA TRP A 73 -3.05 -7.23 -11.33
C TRP A 73 -3.67 -5.85 -11.59
N LEU A 74 -3.47 -4.89 -10.69
CA LEU A 74 -3.93 -3.51 -10.89
C LEU A 74 -3.18 -2.84 -12.04
N ILE A 75 -1.86 -2.98 -12.15
CA ILE A 75 -1.09 -2.52 -13.32
C ILE A 75 -1.69 -3.08 -14.61
N ARG A 76 -1.93 -4.40 -14.65
CA ARG A 76 -2.51 -5.08 -15.82
C ARG A 76 -3.91 -4.56 -16.15
N LYS A 77 -4.71 -4.15 -15.15
CA LYS A 77 -6.08 -3.65 -15.34
C LYS A 77 -6.12 -2.17 -15.69
N ILE A 78 -5.34 -1.34 -15.01
CA ILE A 78 -5.41 0.13 -15.12
C ILE A 78 -4.67 0.64 -16.37
N SER A 79 -3.52 0.05 -16.74
CA SER A 79 -2.75 0.47 -17.91
C SER A 79 -3.60 0.56 -19.19
N PRO A 80 -4.43 -0.44 -19.58
CA PRO A 80 -5.32 -0.30 -20.72
C PRO A 80 -6.42 0.77 -20.57
N LEU A 81 -6.85 1.07 -19.32
CA LEU A 81 -7.82 2.14 -19.07
C LEU A 81 -7.20 3.51 -19.33
N ILE A 82 -5.97 3.73 -18.87
CA ILE A 82 -5.20 4.96 -19.16
C ILE A 82 -5.04 5.13 -20.66
N HIS A 83 -4.58 4.07 -21.36
CA HIS A 83 -4.35 4.12 -22.80
C HIS A 83 -5.63 4.44 -23.59
N LYS A 84 -6.80 4.05 -23.12
CA LYS A 84 -8.10 4.33 -23.72
C LYS A 84 -8.73 5.66 -23.30
N GLY A 85 -8.04 6.47 -22.48
CA GLY A 85 -8.57 7.71 -21.90
C GLY A 85 -9.73 7.50 -20.92
N LYS A 86 -9.85 6.29 -20.35
CA LYS A 86 -10.88 5.94 -19.35
C LYS A 86 -10.39 6.03 -17.91
N HIS A 87 -9.16 6.43 -17.71
CA HIS A 87 -8.57 6.69 -16.41
C HIS A 87 -8.04 8.14 -16.39
N PRO A 88 -8.21 8.92 -15.30
CA PRO A 88 -7.98 10.36 -15.30
C PRO A 88 -6.51 10.78 -15.32
N GLY A 89 -5.57 9.86 -15.52
CA GLY A 89 -4.15 10.21 -15.60
C GLY A 89 -3.23 9.03 -15.33
N LYS A 90 -2.04 9.34 -14.82
CA LYS A 90 -1.03 8.34 -14.48
C LYS A 90 -1.41 7.59 -13.19
N LEU A 91 -0.90 6.35 -13.08
CA LEU A 91 -0.88 5.60 -11.83
C LEU A 91 0.50 5.75 -11.18
N PHE A 92 0.56 6.28 -9.97
CA PHE A 92 1.77 6.37 -9.17
C PHE A 92 1.81 5.24 -8.15
N ILE A 93 2.93 4.52 -8.08
CA ILE A 93 3.17 3.45 -7.13
C ILE A 93 4.40 3.83 -6.31
N TYR A 94 4.18 4.23 -5.07
CA TYR A 94 5.22 4.61 -4.12
C TYR A 94 5.73 3.34 -3.42
N CYS A 95 7.03 3.13 -3.41
CA CYS A 95 7.61 1.91 -2.88
C CYS A 95 9.10 2.06 -2.59
N ASN A 96 9.65 1.20 -1.77
CA ASN A 96 11.10 1.10 -1.59
C ASN A 96 11.79 0.43 -2.80
N SER A 97 13.13 0.41 -2.81
CA SER A 97 13.93 -0.14 -3.91
C SER A 97 13.71 -1.63 -4.16
N GLU A 98 13.49 -2.45 -3.12
CA GLU A 98 13.22 -3.89 -3.27
C GLU A 98 11.88 -4.14 -3.97
N VAL A 99 10.83 -3.45 -3.55
CA VAL A 99 9.49 -3.53 -4.17
C VAL A 99 9.54 -3.07 -5.61
N LYS A 100 10.22 -1.95 -5.90
CA LYS A 100 10.38 -1.44 -7.26
C LYS A 100 11.03 -2.47 -8.16
N HIS A 101 12.18 -3.03 -7.74
CA HIS A 101 12.89 -4.07 -8.49
C HIS A 101 12.02 -5.31 -8.73
N ALA A 102 11.29 -5.76 -7.71
CA ALA A 102 10.39 -6.90 -7.81
C ALA A 102 9.25 -6.64 -8.79
N LEU A 103 8.57 -5.47 -8.70
CA LEU A 103 7.49 -5.11 -9.61
C LEU A 103 7.97 -5.02 -11.06
N GLU A 104 9.11 -4.37 -11.34
CA GLU A 104 9.70 -4.31 -12.67
C GLU A 104 9.99 -5.71 -13.22
N THR A 105 10.57 -6.58 -12.40
CA THR A 105 10.94 -7.94 -12.80
C THR A 105 9.70 -8.80 -13.09
N ILE A 106 8.74 -8.84 -12.16
CA ILE A 106 7.50 -9.62 -12.28
C ILE A 106 6.69 -9.13 -13.49
N CYS A 107 6.52 -7.82 -13.62
CA CYS A 107 5.77 -7.25 -14.74
C CYS A 107 6.43 -7.55 -16.09
N ARG A 108 7.75 -7.47 -16.19
CA ARG A 108 8.50 -7.81 -17.40
C ARG A 108 8.30 -9.28 -17.82
N LEU A 109 8.22 -10.19 -16.85
CA LEU A 109 8.10 -11.63 -17.11
C LEU A 109 6.65 -12.07 -17.36
N LEU A 110 5.68 -11.51 -16.64
CA LEU A 110 4.32 -12.03 -16.59
C LEU A 110 3.28 -11.16 -17.31
N ILE A 111 3.55 -9.87 -17.52
CA ILE A 111 2.60 -8.97 -18.17
C ILE A 111 2.89 -8.86 -19.68
N PRO A 112 1.85 -8.88 -20.54
CA PRO A 112 2.06 -8.70 -21.99
C PRO A 112 2.86 -7.44 -22.30
N ARG A 113 3.82 -7.53 -23.23
CA ARG A 113 4.73 -6.43 -23.59
C ARG A 113 4.02 -5.10 -23.85
N LYS A 114 2.84 -5.13 -24.49
CA LYS A 114 2.05 -3.93 -24.79
C LYS A 114 1.64 -3.18 -23.52
N ILE A 115 1.31 -3.91 -22.45
CA ILE A 115 0.92 -3.33 -21.16
C ILE A 115 2.16 -2.92 -20.38
N ASN A 116 3.21 -3.75 -20.41
CA ASN A 116 4.45 -3.49 -19.66
C ASN A 116 5.16 -2.20 -20.11
N ARG A 117 5.02 -1.78 -21.38
CA ARG A 117 5.54 -0.49 -21.88
C ARG A 117 4.98 0.72 -21.15
N ALA A 118 3.83 0.60 -20.50
CA ALA A 118 3.25 1.68 -19.70
C ALA A 118 4.08 2.00 -18.44
N ILE A 119 4.91 1.05 -17.95
CA ILE A 119 5.80 1.28 -16.83
C ILE A 119 6.91 2.26 -17.26
N GLY A 120 7.07 3.34 -16.51
CA GLY A 120 7.93 4.47 -16.84
C GLY A 120 7.23 5.59 -17.66
N GLU A 121 6.10 5.30 -18.30
CA GLU A 121 5.34 6.29 -19.09
C GLU A 121 4.09 6.78 -18.33
N SER A 122 3.14 5.88 -18.12
CA SER A 122 1.84 6.16 -17.47
C SER A 122 1.65 5.40 -16.16
N ILE A 123 2.45 4.39 -15.90
CA ILE A 123 2.60 3.71 -14.61
C ILE A 123 3.95 4.11 -14.04
N ILE A 124 3.98 4.90 -12.98
CA ILE A 124 5.21 5.43 -12.40
C ILE A 124 5.53 4.66 -11.12
N LEU A 125 6.61 3.88 -11.15
CA LEU A 125 7.16 3.24 -9.96
C LEU A 125 8.09 4.25 -9.29
N GLN A 126 7.56 4.99 -8.33
CA GLN A 126 8.29 6.03 -7.61
C GLN A 126 8.95 5.43 -6.37
N GLU A 127 10.28 5.32 -6.42
CA GLU A 127 11.07 4.95 -5.25
C GLU A 127 11.00 6.08 -4.22
N VAL A 128 10.76 5.71 -2.96
CA VAL A 128 10.70 6.63 -1.82
C VAL A 128 11.83 6.35 -0.85
N HIS A 129 12.27 7.40 -0.16
CA HIS A 129 13.38 7.37 0.77
C HIS A 129 12.94 7.75 2.19
N ASP A 130 13.78 7.38 3.17
CA ASP A 130 13.53 7.71 4.57
C ASP A 130 13.45 9.24 4.79
N GLY A 131 12.37 9.69 5.43
CA GLY A 131 12.10 11.11 5.67
C GLY A 131 11.57 11.87 4.44
N GLU A 132 11.41 11.24 3.29
CA GLU A 132 10.91 11.91 2.08
C GLU A 132 9.46 12.35 2.24
N GLN A 133 9.19 13.59 1.80
CA GLN A 133 7.86 14.19 1.81
C GLN A 133 7.31 14.32 0.40
N LEU A 134 6.07 13.90 0.20
CA LEU A 134 5.40 13.86 -1.09
C LEU A 134 3.96 14.35 -0.98
N MET A 135 3.47 14.96 -2.03
CA MET A 135 2.03 15.25 -2.16
C MET A 135 1.34 14.07 -2.88
N VAL A 136 0.30 13.53 -2.25
CA VAL A 136 -0.59 12.52 -2.79
C VAL A 136 -1.97 13.14 -2.91
N ASP A 137 -2.29 13.64 -4.10
CA ASP A 137 -3.46 14.51 -4.33
C ASP A 137 -3.43 15.75 -3.40
N ASP A 138 -4.36 15.86 -2.46
CA ASP A 138 -4.47 16.93 -1.47
C ASP A 138 -3.89 16.56 -0.08
N MET A 139 -3.22 15.39 0.01
CA MET A 139 -2.65 14.86 1.26
C MET A 139 -1.13 14.99 1.26
N ASN A 140 -0.53 15.32 2.41
CA ASN A 140 0.92 15.35 2.57
C ASN A 140 1.40 14.04 3.20
N MET A 141 2.25 13.29 2.50
CA MET A 141 2.79 12.00 2.94
C MET A 141 4.27 12.15 3.30
N THR A 142 4.65 11.71 4.49
CA THR A 142 6.05 11.52 4.90
C THR A 142 6.33 10.01 4.94
N CYS A 143 7.25 9.55 4.11
CA CYS A 143 7.70 8.15 4.07
C CYS A 143 8.83 7.93 5.08
N PHE A 144 8.91 6.74 5.67
CA PHE A 144 10.02 6.39 6.56
C PHE A 144 10.34 4.90 6.55
N ASP A 145 11.63 4.60 6.73
CA ASP A 145 12.12 3.22 6.87
C ASP A 145 11.75 2.67 8.25
N LEU A 146 11.11 1.51 8.29
CA LEU A 146 10.78 0.83 9.55
C LEU A 146 12.00 0.16 10.20
N GLY A 147 13.15 0.11 9.50
CA GLY A 147 14.42 -0.44 9.98
C GLY A 147 14.37 -1.94 10.25
N THR A 148 13.61 -2.65 9.44
CA THR A 148 13.48 -4.12 9.51
C THR A 148 14.74 -4.80 8.98
N THR A 149 15.06 -5.99 9.51
CA THR A 149 16.30 -6.70 9.16
C THR A 149 16.13 -7.79 8.11
N LYS A 150 14.91 -8.28 7.89
CA LYS A 150 14.64 -9.40 6.98
C LYS A 150 14.24 -8.96 5.58
N THR A 151 13.39 -7.96 5.50
CA THR A 151 12.82 -7.42 4.26
C THR A 151 12.65 -5.93 4.46
N MET A 152 13.14 -5.13 3.53
CA MET A 152 12.97 -3.68 3.62
C MET A 152 11.48 -3.31 3.66
N GLN A 153 11.05 -2.66 4.74
CA GLN A 153 9.69 -2.19 4.91
C GLN A 153 9.66 -0.69 5.15
N TYR A 154 8.73 -0.03 4.47
CA TYR A 154 8.47 1.40 4.63
C TYR A 154 7.09 1.64 5.17
N GLY A 155 7.02 2.55 6.13
CA GLY A 155 5.79 3.16 6.62
C GLY A 155 5.59 4.54 6.04
N PHE A 156 4.46 5.14 6.39
CA PHE A 156 4.19 6.54 6.07
C PHE A 156 3.36 7.21 7.17
N ARG A 157 3.52 8.52 7.29
CA ARG A 157 2.59 9.42 7.96
C ARG A 157 1.90 10.25 6.90
N LEU A 158 0.57 10.20 6.84
CA LEU A 158 -0.26 10.93 5.90
C LEU A 158 -1.04 11.99 6.66
N LEU A 159 -0.85 13.25 6.31
CA LEU A 159 -1.61 14.38 6.84
C LEU A 159 -2.74 14.71 5.86
N MET A 160 -3.96 14.59 6.33
CA MET A 160 -5.17 14.86 5.57
C MET A 160 -5.46 16.38 5.53
N PRO A 161 -6.24 16.87 4.54
CA PRO A 161 -6.55 18.30 4.41
C PRO A 161 -7.30 18.91 5.61
N ASP A 162 -8.00 18.09 6.39
CA ASP A 162 -8.71 18.52 7.61
C ASP A 162 -7.84 18.50 8.87
N GLY A 163 -6.55 18.20 8.73
CA GLY A 163 -5.59 18.13 9.81
C GLY A 163 -5.48 16.77 10.50
N GLN A 164 -6.37 15.81 10.16
CA GLN A 164 -6.23 14.44 10.68
C GLN A 164 -5.00 13.75 10.09
N SER A 165 -4.37 12.89 10.88
CA SER A 165 -3.19 12.14 10.47
C SER A 165 -3.36 10.64 10.61
N VAL A 166 -2.89 9.92 9.57
CA VAL A 166 -2.87 8.46 9.51
C VAL A 166 -1.43 8.00 9.43
N VAL A 167 -1.04 7.07 10.29
CA VAL A 167 0.29 6.42 10.24
C VAL A 167 0.10 4.94 9.95
N CYS A 168 0.88 4.41 9.01
CA CYS A 168 0.93 2.99 8.69
C CYS A 168 2.34 2.46 8.93
N LEU A 169 2.44 1.34 9.67
CA LEU A 169 3.68 0.64 9.95
C LEU A 169 3.81 -0.69 9.17
N GLY A 170 2.99 -0.89 8.12
CA GLY A 170 3.01 -2.15 7.36
C GLY A 170 2.71 -3.36 8.25
N ASP A 171 3.51 -4.40 8.09
CA ASP A 171 3.44 -5.64 8.88
C ASP A 171 4.34 -5.61 10.13
N GLU A 172 4.62 -4.40 10.63
CA GLU A 172 5.42 -4.25 11.82
C GLU A 172 4.59 -3.73 13.00
N PRO A 173 4.86 -4.20 14.21
CA PRO A 173 4.30 -3.61 15.43
C PRO A 173 4.94 -2.24 15.68
N PHE A 174 4.39 -1.52 16.64
CA PHE A 174 5.02 -0.29 17.09
C PHE A 174 6.36 -0.56 17.80
N TYR A 175 7.42 0.07 17.30
CA TYR A 175 8.72 0.15 17.95
C TYR A 175 9.04 1.58 18.36
N GLN A 176 9.82 1.74 19.45
CA GLN A 176 10.21 3.06 19.99
C GLN A 176 10.88 3.97 18.95
N ARG A 177 11.64 3.42 18.00
CA ARG A 177 12.26 4.17 16.90
C ARG A 177 11.26 4.87 15.98
N ASN A 178 10.02 4.36 15.91
CA ASN A 178 8.96 4.91 15.06
C ASN A 178 8.15 6.01 15.77
N GLU A 179 8.43 6.24 17.07
CA GLU A 179 7.71 7.22 17.88
C GLU A 179 7.65 8.62 17.25
N PRO A 180 8.72 9.17 16.62
CA PRO A 180 8.65 10.50 16.01
C PRO A 180 7.56 10.63 14.95
N TYR A 181 7.26 9.55 14.22
CA TYR A 181 6.23 9.52 13.18
C TYR A 181 4.83 9.22 13.74
N VAL A 182 4.75 8.46 14.83
CA VAL A 182 3.48 8.00 15.41
C VAL A 182 2.91 8.97 16.43
N ARG A 183 3.76 9.73 17.12
CA ARG A 183 3.33 10.64 18.20
C ARG A 183 2.26 11.62 17.70
N GLY A 184 1.11 11.61 18.42
CA GLY A 184 -0.02 12.50 18.14
C GLY A 184 -0.73 12.24 16.81
N CYS A 185 -0.61 11.04 16.22
CA CYS A 185 -1.44 10.67 15.09
C CYS A 185 -2.87 10.35 15.55
N ASP A 186 -3.85 10.61 14.67
CA ASP A 186 -5.25 10.30 14.93
C ASP A 186 -5.53 8.81 14.70
N TRP A 187 -4.87 8.21 13.72
CA TRP A 187 -5.02 6.81 13.34
C TRP A 187 -3.66 6.15 13.20
N LEU A 188 -3.44 5.06 13.95
CA LEU A 188 -2.28 4.19 13.82
C LEU A 188 -2.70 2.82 13.27
N LEU A 189 -2.16 2.45 12.11
CA LEU A 189 -2.32 1.16 11.46
C LEU A 189 -0.99 0.41 11.60
N CYS A 190 -0.98 -0.60 12.46
CA CYS A 190 0.19 -1.43 12.70
C CYS A 190 -0.23 -2.88 12.91
N GLU A 191 0.70 -3.80 12.75
CA GLU A 191 0.43 -5.20 13.05
C GLU A 191 0.22 -5.38 14.57
N ALA A 192 -0.83 -6.15 14.89
CA ALA A 192 -1.05 -6.68 16.23
C ALA A 192 -1.23 -8.20 16.09
N PHE A 193 -0.14 -8.93 16.17
CA PHE A 193 -0.08 -10.38 15.93
C PHE A 193 -1.09 -11.17 16.77
N CYS A 194 -1.39 -10.70 17.97
CA CYS A 194 -2.39 -11.28 18.87
C CYS A 194 -2.96 -10.23 19.83
N LEU A 195 -4.06 -10.57 20.48
CA LEU A 195 -4.55 -9.76 21.59
C LEU A 195 -3.59 -9.84 22.78
N TYR A 196 -3.45 -8.75 23.52
CA TYR A 196 -2.56 -8.65 24.68
C TYR A 196 -2.75 -9.81 25.69
N LYS A 197 -3.98 -10.25 25.91
CA LYS A 197 -4.30 -11.39 26.79
C LYS A 197 -3.72 -12.73 26.30
N ASP A 198 -3.46 -12.87 24.99
CA ASP A 198 -3.01 -14.10 24.35
C ASP A 198 -1.50 -14.09 24.06
N ARG A 199 -0.79 -13.00 24.40
CA ARG A 199 0.63 -12.78 24.09
C ARG A 199 1.56 -13.93 24.54
N GLU A 200 1.25 -14.58 25.65
CA GLU A 200 2.07 -15.68 26.19
C GLU A 200 2.09 -16.91 25.26
N GLN A 201 1.04 -17.10 24.47
CA GLN A 201 0.94 -18.19 23.49
C GLN A 201 1.80 -17.92 22.26
N PHE A 202 2.13 -16.65 22.00
CA PHE A 202 2.81 -16.20 20.79
C PHE A 202 4.22 -15.64 21.04
N ARG A 203 4.74 -15.74 22.27
CA ARG A 203 6.10 -15.29 22.66
C ARG A 203 7.24 -15.68 21.71
N PRO A 204 7.22 -16.83 20.99
CA PRO A 204 8.28 -17.17 20.06
C PRO A 204 8.41 -16.22 18.87
N TYR A 205 7.42 -15.37 18.62
CA TYR A 205 7.38 -14.42 17.52
C TYR A 205 7.80 -12.99 17.94
N ASP A 206 8.07 -12.76 19.23
CA ASP A 206 8.56 -11.50 19.82
C ASP A 206 10.10 -11.34 19.65
N LYS A 207 10.70 -11.78 18.53
CA LYS A 207 12.14 -11.64 18.30
C LYS A 207 12.44 -10.68 17.16
#